data_d5e02c99cdb4d336646588d53a1ceaa3
#
_entry.id   d5e02c99cdb4d336646588d53a1ceaa3
#
_cell.length_a   1.000
_cell.length_b   1.000
_cell.length_c   1.000
_cell.angle_alpha   90.00
_cell.angle_beta   90.00
_cell.angle_gamma   90.00
#
_symmetry.space_group_name_H-M   'P 1'
#
loop_
_entity.id
_entity.type
_entity.pdbx_description
1 polymer ?
#
loop_
_entity_poly.entity_id
_entity_poly.type
_entity_poly.pdbx_seq_one_letter_code
_entity_poly.pdbx_strand_id
1 'polypeptide(L)'
;MTLTLDRDGERLDSALSRLVPELTRSQAQRLIEQGAVTRDGRTVKKNEKLPSGTALTLVLPELREVPIEAQDIPLEVCYEDADVIVVNKPKGLVVHPAPGHADGTLVNALLARCGDSLSGIGGEKRPGIVHRIDKDTSGLIIAAKNDFAHAALAAQLKDHSLSRTYVCIVCGNVRDDSGTVDAPIGRHPADRKKMAVTEKNSRSAVTHWRVLERFSGYTLVECKLETGRTHQIRVHIAYRGHPILGDMVYGHKKPELGQDSQCLHAKELRFVHPRTGKPVTVSCELPDYFNALLEKLRARA
;
A
#
# COMPACT_ATOMS: atom_id res chain seq x y z
N MET A 1 27.21 -21.68 -0.95
CA MET A 1 26.90 -22.81 -1.84
C MET A 1 27.62 -22.61 -3.19
N THR A 2 27.96 -23.70 -3.87
CA THR A 2 28.54 -23.63 -5.22
C THR A 2 27.46 -23.95 -6.24
N LEU A 3 27.35 -23.15 -7.30
CA LEU A 3 26.43 -23.31 -8.42
C LEU A 3 27.19 -23.45 -9.71
N THR A 4 26.75 -24.32 -10.60
CA THR A 4 27.34 -24.49 -11.94
C THR A 4 26.34 -24.00 -12.98
N LEU A 5 26.76 -23.11 -13.87
CA LEU A 5 25.94 -22.63 -14.97
C LEU A 5 25.71 -23.78 -15.98
N ASP A 6 24.50 -23.92 -16.44
CA ASP A 6 24.05 -24.99 -17.35
C ASP A 6 23.74 -24.47 -18.78
N ARG A 7 23.88 -23.15 -19.01
CA ARG A 7 23.58 -22.50 -20.29
C ARG A 7 24.62 -21.46 -20.65
N ASP A 8 25.01 -21.43 -21.92
CA ASP A 8 25.89 -20.42 -22.48
C ASP A 8 25.18 -19.08 -22.70
N GLY A 9 25.89 -17.97 -22.45
CA GLY A 9 25.46 -16.66 -22.87
C GLY A 9 24.23 -16.09 -22.15
N GLU A 10 23.71 -16.78 -21.12
CA GLU A 10 22.65 -16.26 -20.25
C GLU A 10 23.22 -15.17 -19.35
N ARG A 11 22.41 -14.14 -19.08
CA ARG A 11 22.78 -13.11 -18.10
C ARG A 11 22.83 -13.72 -16.71
N LEU A 12 23.84 -13.37 -15.94
CA LEU A 12 24.11 -13.96 -14.62
C LEU A 12 22.95 -13.74 -13.63
N ASP A 13 22.31 -12.54 -13.65
CA ASP A 13 21.14 -12.26 -12.81
C ASP A 13 19.93 -13.17 -13.13
N SER A 14 19.79 -13.57 -14.38
CA SER A 14 18.74 -14.49 -14.87
C SER A 14 19.07 -15.95 -14.52
N ALA A 15 20.30 -16.36 -14.76
CA ALA A 15 20.79 -17.69 -14.46
C ALA A 15 20.65 -18.01 -12.95
N LEU A 16 21.06 -17.09 -12.08
CA LEU A 16 20.94 -17.27 -10.62
C LEU A 16 19.48 -17.40 -10.16
N SER A 17 18.59 -16.57 -10.67
CA SER A 17 17.15 -16.63 -10.33
C SER A 17 16.47 -17.91 -10.83
N ARG A 18 17.02 -18.58 -11.83
CA ARG A 18 16.56 -19.86 -12.34
C ARG A 18 17.15 -21.06 -11.59
N LEU A 19 18.44 -20.99 -11.28
CA LEU A 19 19.16 -22.07 -10.59
C LEU A 19 18.87 -22.15 -9.09
N VAL A 20 18.44 -21.03 -8.49
CA VAL A 20 18.07 -20.93 -7.08
C VAL A 20 16.63 -20.44 -6.98
N PRO A 21 15.65 -21.35 -6.88
CA PRO A 21 14.21 -21.03 -6.94
C PRO A 21 13.74 -20.01 -5.89
N GLU A 22 14.46 -19.93 -4.74
CA GLU A 22 14.18 -18.99 -3.67
C GLU A 22 14.61 -17.55 -3.98
N LEU A 23 15.39 -17.35 -5.06
CA LEU A 23 15.89 -16.04 -5.44
C LEU A 23 15.07 -15.44 -6.60
N THR A 24 14.44 -14.31 -6.34
CA THR A 24 13.94 -13.47 -7.43
C THR A 24 15.11 -12.83 -8.19
N ARG A 25 14.90 -12.48 -9.45
CA ARG A 25 15.93 -11.81 -10.27
C ARG A 25 16.45 -10.51 -9.62
N SER A 26 15.59 -9.75 -8.95
CA SER A 26 15.99 -8.54 -8.23
C SER A 26 16.88 -8.84 -7.02
N GLN A 27 16.63 -9.94 -6.32
CA GLN A 27 17.49 -10.41 -5.23
C GLN A 27 18.83 -10.89 -5.77
N ALA A 28 18.86 -11.64 -6.87
CA ALA A 28 20.09 -12.07 -7.54
C ALA A 28 20.95 -10.87 -7.95
N GLN A 29 20.36 -9.81 -8.55
CA GLN A 29 21.08 -8.58 -8.89
C GLN A 29 21.71 -7.93 -7.66
N ARG A 30 20.97 -7.82 -6.56
CA ARG A 30 21.47 -7.23 -5.31
C ARG A 30 22.62 -8.05 -4.70
N LEU A 31 22.51 -9.38 -4.70
CA LEU A 31 23.58 -10.25 -4.21
C LEU A 31 24.86 -10.11 -5.03
N ILE A 32 24.76 -10.01 -6.35
CA ILE A 32 25.89 -9.75 -7.23
C ILE A 32 26.53 -8.39 -6.93
N GLU A 33 25.73 -7.33 -6.81
CA GLU A 33 26.19 -5.97 -6.50
C GLU A 33 26.84 -5.86 -5.11
N GLN A 34 26.42 -6.69 -4.17
CA GLN A 34 27.02 -6.80 -2.82
C GLN A 34 28.28 -7.69 -2.77
N GLY A 35 28.69 -8.27 -3.91
CA GLY A 35 29.85 -9.15 -3.97
C GLY A 35 29.63 -10.55 -3.37
N ALA A 36 28.37 -10.90 -3.08
CA ALA A 36 27.99 -12.21 -2.52
C ALA A 36 28.03 -13.35 -3.56
N VAL A 37 28.25 -13.01 -4.83
CA VAL A 37 28.46 -13.95 -5.93
C VAL A 37 29.85 -13.75 -6.49
N THR A 38 30.65 -14.81 -6.48
CA THR A 38 32.03 -14.76 -6.98
C THR A 38 32.31 -15.92 -7.93
N ARG A 39 33.24 -15.71 -8.85
CA ARG A 39 33.87 -16.72 -9.67
C ARG A 39 35.37 -16.74 -9.36
N ASP A 40 35.90 -17.85 -8.92
CA ASP A 40 37.32 -18.00 -8.54
C ASP A 40 37.77 -16.90 -7.55
N GLY A 41 36.88 -16.55 -6.58
CA GLY A 41 37.13 -15.51 -5.59
C GLY A 41 36.98 -14.06 -6.09
N ARG A 42 36.67 -13.84 -7.37
CA ARG A 42 36.49 -12.50 -7.97
C ARG A 42 35.01 -12.16 -8.13
N THR A 43 34.64 -10.92 -7.87
CA THR A 43 33.28 -10.42 -8.09
C THR A 43 32.90 -10.44 -9.57
N VAL A 44 31.62 -10.70 -9.82
CA VAL A 44 31.02 -10.76 -11.18
C VAL A 44 30.02 -9.62 -11.39
N LYS A 45 29.65 -9.36 -12.64
CA LYS A 45 28.63 -8.34 -12.98
C LYS A 45 27.27 -8.98 -13.30
N LYS A 46 26.17 -8.32 -12.92
CA LYS A 46 24.81 -8.86 -13.11
C LYS A 46 24.43 -9.15 -14.56
N ASN A 47 24.99 -8.43 -15.49
CA ASN A 47 24.79 -8.59 -16.93
C ASN A 47 25.88 -9.41 -17.61
N GLU A 48 26.82 -9.95 -16.86
CA GLU A 48 27.88 -10.80 -17.38
C GLU A 48 27.30 -12.08 -17.95
N LYS A 49 27.88 -12.54 -19.04
CA LYS A 49 27.52 -13.77 -19.72
C LYS A 49 28.70 -14.71 -19.66
N LEU A 50 28.52 -15.80 -18.94
CA LEU A 50 29.58 -16.79 -18.72
C LEU A 50 29.23 -18.09 -19.47
N PRO A 51 30.22 -18.89 -19.83
CA PRO A 51 29.98 -20.20 -20.47
C PRO A 51 29.35 -21.20 -19.50
N SER A 52 28.62 -22.15 -20.06
CA SER A 52 28.15 -23.33 -19.36
C SER A 52 29.32 -24.07 -18.72
N GLY A 53 29.10 -24.73 -17.57
CA GLY A 53 30.17 -25.35 -16.78
C GLY A 53 30.90 -24.38 -15.83
N THR A 54 30.67 -23.06 -15.93
CA THR A 54 31.30 -22.11 -14.99
C THR A 54 30.77 -22.32 -13.57
N ALA A 55 31.70 -22.54 -12.63
CA ALA A 55 31.39 -22.62 -11.21
C ALA A 55 31.33 -21.23 -10.59
N LEU A 56 30.30 -20.97 -9.81
CA LEU A 56 30.07 -19.73 -9.04
C LEU A 56 29.94 -20.08 -7.56
N THR A 57 30.55 -19.29 -6.71
CA THR A 57 30.32 -19.33 -5.27
C THR A 57 29.27 -18.29 -4.91
N LEU A 58 28.14 -18.74 -4.37
CA LEU A 58 27.10 -17.88 -3.81
C LEU A 58 27.15 -17.97 -2.29
N VAL A 59 27.43 -16.85 -1.65
CA VAL A 59 27.28 -16.66 -0.20
C VAL A 59 25.94 -15.97 0.01
N LEU A 60 24.93 -16.73 0.46
CA LEU A 60 23.69 -16.11 0.93
C LEU A 60 24.01 -15.40 2.24
N PRO A 61 23.85 -14.05 2.32
CA PRO A 61 23.92 -13.40 3.62
C PRO A 61 22.89 -14.08 4.53
N GLU A 62 23.26 -14.38 5.74
CA GLU A 62 22.24 -14.71 6.75
C GLU A 62 21.19 -13.59 6.69
N LEU A 63 19.96 -13.96 6.43
CA LEU A 63 18.83 -13.05 6.59
C LEU A 63 18.81 -12.69 8.08
N ARG A 64 19.51 -11.65 8.48
CA ARG A 64 19.22 -10.99 9.75
C ARG A 64 17.87 -10.34 9.56
N GLU A 65 16.85 -11.10 9.82
CA GLU A 65 15.51 -10.57 10.02
C GLU A 65 15.64 -9.68 11.25
N VAL A 66 15.61 -8.37 11.01
CA VAL A 66 15.49 -7.40 12.10
C VAL A 66 14.04 -7.52 12.52
N PRO A 67 13.75 -8.12 13.68
CA PRO A 67 12.36 -8.23 14.15
C PRO A 67 11.79 -6.83 14.25
N ILE A 68 10.53 -6.68 13.83
CA ILE A 68 9.84 -5.39 14.00
C ILE A 68 9.58 -5.23 15.49
N GLU A 69 10.18 -4.21 16.07
CA GLU A 69 10.03 -3.90 17.49
C GLU A 69 8.64 -3.29 17.76
N ALA A 70 8.03 -3.72 18.87
CA ALA A 70 6.83 -3.10 19.40
C ALA A 70 7.15 -1.66 19.87
N GLN A 71 6.35 -0.69 19.49
CA GLN A 71 6.51 0.71 19.88
C GLN A 71 5.17 1.26 20.39
N ASP A 72 5.19 1.89 21.55
CA ASP A 72 4.00 2.51 22.15
C ASP A 72 3.65 3.82 21.43
N ILE A 73 3.03 3.65 20.26
CA ILE A 73 2.48 4.76 19.45
C ILE A 73 0.98 4.83 19.72
N PRO A 74 0.44 5.97 20.15
CA PRO A 74 -0.98 6.11 20.43
C PRO A 74 -1.85 5.78 19.19
N LEU A 75 -2.83 4.90 19.37
CA LEU A 75 -3.79 4.51 18.35
C LEU A 75 -5.22 4.81 18.82
N GLU A 76 -5.99 5.49 18.00
CA GLU A 76 -7.43 5.60 18.18
C GLU A 76 -8.09 4.30 17.67
N VAL A 77 -8.56 3.48 18.61
CA VAL A 77 -9.23 2.21 18.30
C VAL A 77 -10.72 2.42 18.17
N CYS A 78 -11.27 2.14 16.99
CA CYS A 78 -12.69 2.28 16.68
C CYS A 78 -13.48 0.99 16.91
N TYR A 79 -12.83 -0.16 16.82
CA TYR A 79 -13.42 -1.47 17.10
C TYR A 79 -12.30 -2.46 17.46
N GLU A 80 -12.54 -3.29 18.45
CA GLU A 80 -11.60 -4.36 18.81
C GLU A 80 -12.31 -5.52 19.48
N ASP A 81 -11.91 -6.74 19.13
CA ASP A 81 -12.27 -7.98 19.81
C ASP A 81 -11.11 -9.00 19.78
N ALA A 82 -11.40 -10.29 19.96
CA ALA A 82 -10.39 -11.34 19.94
C ALA A 82 -9.82 -11.64 18.54
N ASP A 83 -10.53 -11.28 17.48
CA ASP A 83 -10.21 -11.66 16.11
C ASP A 83 -9.68 -10.49 15.27
N VAL A 84 -10.22 -9.28 15.49
CA VAL A 84 -9.90 -8.12 14.63
C VAL A 84 -9.72 -6.84 15.45
N ILE A 85 -8.95 -5.92 14.90
CA ILE A 85 -8.83 -4.55 15.41
C ILE A 85 -9.00 -3.57 14.24
N VAL A 86 -9.83 -2.53 14.42
CA VAL A 86 -10.00 -1.40 13.49
C VAL A 86 -9.53 -0.13 14.17
N VAL A 87 -8.59 0.54 13.54
CA VAL A 87 -8.01 1.80 14.07
C VAL A 87 -8.24 2.95 13.10
N ASN A 88 -8.40 4.15 13.65
CA ASN A 88 -8.37 5.40 12.91
C ASN A 88 -6.92 5.87 12.77
N LYS A 89 -6.28 5.53 11.64
CA LYS A 89 -4.88 5.89 11.39
C LYS A 89 -4.74 7.40 11.18
N PRO A 90 -3.88 8.10 11.91
CA PRO A 90 -3.62 9.51 11.64
C PRO A 90 -2.91 9.69 10.28
N LYS A 91 -3.06 10.90 9.70
CA LYS A 91 -2.25 11.36 8.57
C LYS A 91 -0.76 11.36 8.95
N GLY A 92 0.11 10.96 8.03
CA GLY A 92 1.56 10.91 8.24
C GLY A 92 2.10 9.58 8.77
N LEU A 93 1.26 8.70 9.34
CA LEU A 93 1.69 7.40 9.83
C LEU A 93 1.76 6.38 8.68
N VAL A 94 2.94 5.74 8.53
CA VAL A 94 3.14 4.64 7.56
C VAL A 94 2.53 3.35 8.12
N VAL A 95 1.92 2.53 7.26
CA VAL A 95 1.25 1.30 7.72
C VAL A 95 2.26 0.22 8.15
N HIS A 96 3.31 -0.02 7.39
CA HIS A 96 4.30 -1.07 7.66
C HIS A 96 5.70 -0.62 7.24
N PRO A 97 6.77 -1.19 7.82
CA PRO A 97 8.14 -0.84 7.49
C PRO A 97 8.43 -0.88 5.99
N ALA A 98 9.11 0.15 5.51
CA ALA A 98 9.47 0.34 4.12
C ALA A 98 10.80 1.11 4.02
N PRO A 99 11.49 1.12 2.85
CA PRO A 99 12.68 1.96 2.68
C PRO A 99 12.43 3.41 3.09
N GLY A 100 13.23 3.93 4.01
CA GLY A 100 13.08 5.26 4.60
C GLY A 100 12.15 5.36 5.84
N HIS A 101 11.51 4.26 6.23
CA HIS A 101 10.67 4.15 7.42
C HIS A 101 10.83 2.73 7.98
N ALA A 102 11.92 2.48 8.70
CA ALA A 102 12.23 1.17 9.27
C ALA A 102 11.35 0.85 10.50
N ASP A 103 10.93 1.87 11.21
CA ASP A 103 10.13 1.87 12.42
C ASP A 103 9.12 3.03 12.44
N GLY A 104 8.48 3.27 13.58
CA GLY A 104 7.47 4.32 13.72
C GLY A 104 6.24 4.08 12.85
N THR A 105 5.86 2.83 12.59
CA THR A 105 4.75 2.47 11.71
C THR A 105 3.54 1.97 12.49
N LEU A 106 2.39 1.86 11.83
CA LEU A 106 1.20 1.27 12.41
C LEU A 106 1.46 -0.16 12.91
N VAL A 107 2.27 -0.94 12.20
CA VAL A 107 2.63 -2.30 12.62
C VAL A 107 3.38 -2.29 13.95
N ASN A 108 4.32 -1.36 14.17
CA ASN A 108 4.99 -1.23 15.46
C ASN A 108 4.02 -0.92 16.60
N ALA A 109 3.02 -0.06 16.35
CA ALA A 109 1.98 0.28 17.32
C ALA A 109 1.03 -0.90 17.60
N LEU A 110 0.64 -1.65 16.56
CA LEU A 110 -0.20 -2.84 16.70
C LEU A 110 0.52 -3.95 17.47
N LEU A 111 1.82 -4.14 17.26
CA LEU A 111 2.63 -5.08 18.03
C LEU A 111 2.69 -4.70 19.52
N ALA A 112 2.84 -3.43 19.85
CA ALA A 112 2.82 -2.98 21.24
C ALA A 112 1.45 -3.23 21.91
N ARG A 113 0.35 -3.06 21.16
CA ARG A 113 -1.01 -3.23 21.68
C ARG A 113 -1.47 -4.69 21.74
N CYS A 114 -1.23 -5.45 20.68
CA CYS A 114 -1.78 -6.79 20.49
C CYS A 114 -0.77 -7.90 20.82
N GLY A 115 0.51 -7.59 20.90
CA GLY A 115 1.58 -8.56 21.17
C GLY A 115 1.58 -9.70 20.15
N ASP A 116 1.82 -10.91 20.64
CA ASP A 116 1.92 -12.13 19.83
C ASP A 116 0.58 -12.59 19.24
N SER A 117 -0.53 -11.91 19.54
CA SER A 117 -1.84 -12.27 19.00
C SER A 117 -2.01 -11.87 17.52
N LEU A 118 -1.16 -10.98 16.96
CA LEU A 118 -1.27 -10.58 15.56
C LEU A 118 -0.96 -11.74 14.60
N SER A 119 -1.78 -11.86 13.54
CA SER A 119 -1.55 -12.87 12.50
C SER A 119 -0.18 -12.74 11.85
N GLY A 120 0.52 -13.87 11.72
CA GLY A 120 1.79 -13.98 11.03
C GLY A 120 1.71 -14.19 9.51
N ILE A 121 0.52 -14.43 8.94
CA ILE A 121 0.33 -14.77 7.50
C ILE A 121 0.89 -13.70 6.56
N GLY A 122 0.84 -12.42 6.93
CA GLY A 122 1.42 -11.31 6.17
C GLY A 122 2.95 -11.33 6.07
N GLY A 123 3.60 -12.29 6.71
CA GLY A 123 5.04 -12.38 6.91
C GLY A 123 5.51 -11.41 8.00
N GLU A 124 6.75 -11.60 8.46
CA GLU A 124 7.34 -10.88 9.60
C GLU A 124 7.26 -9.35 9.50
N LYS A 125 7.21 -8.81 8.29
CA LYS A 125 7.15 -7.35 8.08
C LYS A 125 5.74 -6.76 8.06
N ARG A 126 4.69 -7.58 8.19
CA ARG A 126 3.29 -7.14 8.08
C ARG A 126 2.33 -7.91 8.98
N PRO A 127 2.68 -8.19 10.24
CA PRO A 127 1.79 -8.94 11.12
C PRO A 127 0.42 -8.27 11.18
N GLY A 128 -0.62 -9.08 11.00
CA GLY A 128 -2.02 -8.63 11.05
C GLY A 128 -2.53 -7.81 9.87
N ILE A 129 -1.67 -7.32 8.98
CA ILE A 129 -2.05 -6.37 7.92
C ILE A 129 -2.66 -7.09 6.72
N VAL A 130 -3.95 -6.92 6.49
CA VAL A 130 -4.69 -7.47 5.34
C VAL A 130 -4.85 -6.47 4.19
N HIS A 131 -4.86 -5.16 4.47
CA HIS A 131 -4.86 -4.09 3.47
C HIS A 131 -4.06 -2.88 3.95
N ARG A 132 -3.94 -1.88 3.10
CA ARG A 132 -3.19 -0.65 3.44
C ARG A 132 -3.86 0.60 2.88
N ILE A 133 -3.60 1.72 3.54
CA ILE A 133 -3.83 3.07 3.05
C ILE A 133 -2.48 3.81 2.96
N ASP A 134 -2.42 4.89 2.21
CA ASP A 134 -1.18 5.65 2.02
C ASP A 134 -0.75 6.35 3.33
N LYS A 135 0.53 6.72 3.43
CA LYS A 135 1.10 7.44 4.58
C LYS A 135 0.22 8.62 5.00
N ASP A 136 -0.11 9.49 4.03
CA ASP A 136 -0.82 10.73 4.27
C ASP A 136 -2.35 10.61 4.09
N THR A 137 -2.87 9.41 3.89
CA THR A 137 -4.30 9.12 3.99
C THR A 137 -4.62 8.78 5.43
N SER A 138 -5.58 9.48 6.02
CA SER A 138 -6.10 9.20 7.36
C SER A 138 -7.29 8.23 7.31
N GLY A 139 -7.70 7.73 8.48
CA GLY A 139 -8.95 6.97 8.64
C GLY A 139 -8.76 5.48 8.86
N LEU A 140 -9.84 4.75 8.68
CA LEU A 140 -9.97 3.38 9.13
C LEU A 140 -9.10 2.38 8.38
N ILE A 141 -8.43 1.54 9.17
CA ILE A 141 -7.72 0.36 8.71
C ILE A 141 -8.03 -0.80 9.65
N ILE A 142 -8.30 -1.99 9.08
CA ILE A 142 -8.54 -3.22 9.83
C ILE A 142 -7.30 -4.11 9.81
N ALA A 143 -6.97 -4.70 10.95
CA ALA A 143 -5.93 -5.70 11.09
C ALA A 143 -6.50 -6.96 11.76
N ALA A 144 -5.91 -8.12 11.43
CA ALA A 144 -6.27 -9.42 11.97
C ALA A 144 -5.40 -9.75 13.18
N LYS A 145 -6.05 -10.14 14.30
CA LYS A 145 -5.37 -10.53 15.52
C LYS A 145 -4.96 -12.01 15.54
N ASN A 146 -5.41 -12.81 14.57
CA ASN A 146 -5.01 -14.21 14.41
C ASN A 146 -5.13 -14.64 12.94
N ASP A 147 -4.57 -15.80 12.63
CA ASP A 147 -4.49 -16.32 11.25
C ASP A 147 -5.86 -16.69 10.66
N PHE A 148 -6.80 -17.16 11.51
CA PHE A 148 -8.16 -17.42 11.08
C PHE A 148 -8.87 -16.16 10.59
N ALA A 149 -8.79 -15.08 11.35
CA ALA A 149 -9.35 -13.78 10.97
C ALA A 149 -8.65 -13.21 9.73
N HIS A 150 -7.32 -13.39 9.63
CA HIS A 150 -6.56 -12.94 8.46
C HIS A 150 -7.04 -13.62 7.17
N ALA A 151 -7.16 -14.95 7.19
CA ALA A 151 -7.65 -15.70 6.03
C ALA A 151 -9.06 -15.27 5.61
N ALA A 152 -9.96 -15.09 6.58
CA ALA A 152 -11.34 -14.66 6.33
C ALA A 152 -11.42 -13.22 5.77
N LEU A 153 -10.67 -12.27 6.33
CA LEU A 153 -10.62 -10.89 5.83
C LEU A 153 -9.96 -10.80 4.45
N ALA A 154 -8.91 -11.59 4.20
CA ALA A 154 -8.26 -11.66 2.89
C ALA A 154 -9.21 -12.21 1.81
N ALA A 155 -10.05 -13.21 2.16
CA ALA A 155 -11.09 -13.71 1.27
C ALA A 155 -12.11 -12.62 0.92
N GLN A 156 -12.60 -11.86 1.92
CA GLN A 156 -13.54 -10.76 1.71
C GLN A 156 -12.95 -9.59 0.91
N LEU A 157 -11.63 -9.36 0.99
CA LEU A 157 -10.95 -8.38 0.13
C LEU A 157 -10.83 -8.88 -1.31
N LYS A 158 -10.72 -10.20 -1.50
CA LYS A 158 -10.58 -10.83 -2.82
C LYS A 158 -11.92 -10.89 -3.56
N ASP A 159 -13.02 -11.18 -2.88
CA ASP A 159 -14.38 -11.24 -3.43
C ASP A 159 -15.13 -9.90 -3.36
N HIS A 160 -14.45 -8.85 -2.83
CA HIS A 160 -14.96 -7.49 -2.70
C HIS A 160 -16.15 -7.32 -1.72
N SER A 161 -16.41 -8.30 -0.85
CA SER A 161 -17.46 -8.20 0.19
C SER A 161 -17.05 -7.28 1.35
N LEU A 162 -15.74 -7.12 1.62
CA LEU A 162 -15.22 -6.08 2.51
C LEU A 162 -15.24 -4.72 1.80
N SER A 163 -16.16 -3.85 2.21
CA SER A 163 -16.35 -2.53 1.62
C SER A 163 -15.53 -1.45 2.34
N ARG A 164 -14.94 -0.55 1.57
CA ARG A 164 -14.14 0.58 2.04
C ARG A 164 -14.64 1.86 1.40
N THR A 165 -15.15 2.77 2.21
CA THR A 165 -15.66 4.06 1.77
C THR A 165 -14.72 5.17 2.21
N TYR A 166 -14.36 6.03 1.31
CA TYR A 166 -13.46 7.16 1.51
C TYR A 166 -14.17 8.47 1.21
N VAL A 167 -13.71 9.55 1.81
CA VAL A 167 -14.12 10.90 1.49
C VAL A 167 -12.87 11.71 1.10
N CYS A 168 -12.97 12.49 0.02
CA CYS A 168 -11.88 13.37 -0.41
C CYS A 168 -12.41 14.70 -0.93
N ILE A 169 -11.58 15.74 -0.85
CA ILE A 169 -11.82 17.02 -1.52
C ILE A 169 -11.01 17.00 -2.82
N VAL A 170 -11.66 17.25 -3.94
CA VAL A 170 -11.02 17.28 -5.26
C VAL A 170 -11.00 18.68 -5.84
N CYS A 171 -9.99 18.98 -6.66
CA CYS A 171 -9.88 20.26 -7.38
C CYS A 171 -10.86 20.31 -8.55
N GLY A 172 -11.50 21.46 -8.72
CA GLY A 172 -12.48 21.72 -9.76
C GLY A 172 -13.91 21.28 -9.40
N ASN A 173 -14.84 21.73 -10.22
CA ASN A 173 -16.27 21.43 -10.07
C ASN A 173 -16.61 20.15 -10.85
N VAL A 174 -16.83 19.06 -10.16
CA VAL A 174 -17.32 17.82 -10.77
C VAL A 174 -18.77 18.03 -11.21
N ARG A 175 -19.06 17.87 -12.50
CA ARG A 175 -20.39 18.14 -13.08
C ARG A 175 -21.38 17.03 -12.75
N ASP A 176 -20.98 15.78 -12.98
CA ASP A 176 -21.82 14.61 -12.74
C ASP A 176 -22.01 14.40 -11.23
N ASP A 177 -23.15 13.86 -10.80
CA ASP A 177 -23.42 13.60 -9.38
C ASP A 177 -22.76 12.31 -8.89
N SER A 178 -22.52 11.37 -9.77
CA SER A 178 -21.87 10.09 -9.46
C SER A 178 -21.29 9.45 -10.71
N GLY A 179 -20.46 8.42 -10.50
CA GLY A 179 -19.93 7.65 -11.61
C GLY A 179 -19.01 6.54 -11.16
N THR A 180 -18.43 5.85 -12.13
CA THR A 180 -17.47 4.77 -11.93
C THR A 180 -16.24 5.01 -12.79
N VAL A 181 -15.07 4.78 -12.22
CA VAL A 181 -13.83 4.65 -12.97
C VAL A 181 -13.44 3.17 -12.94
N ASP A 182 -13.61 2.50 -14.06
CA ASP A 182 -13.14 1.15 -14.32
C ASP A 182 -11.95 1.26 -15.28
N ALA A 183 -10.74 1.33 -14.72
CA ALA A 183 -9.53 1.57 -15.49
C ALA A 183 -8.32 0.92 -14.80
N PRO A 184 -7.55 0.08 -15.51
CA PRO A 184 -6.47 -0.67 -14.91
C PRO A 184 -5.31 0.23 -14.45
N ILE A 185 -4.70 -0.11 -13.31
CA ILE A 185 -3.60 0.66 -12.72
C ILE A 185 -2.31 -0.14 -12.75
N GLY A 186 -1.26 0.49 -13.29
CA GLY A 186 0.11 -0.01 -13.33
C GLY A 186 1.12 1.04 -12.88
N ARG A 187 2.42 0.68 -12.91
CA ARG A 187 3.50 1.64 -12.66
C ARG A 187 3.54 2.67 -13.79
N HIS A 188 3.74 3.95 -13.43
CA HIS A 188 3.93 5.00 -14.41
C HIS A 188 5.19 4.72 -15.25
N PRO A 189 5.14 4.83 -16.60
CA PRO A 189 6.23 4.39 -17.47
C PRO A 189 7.54 5.18 -17.27
N ALA A 190 7.45 6.46 -16.92
CA ALA A 190 8.61 7.34 -16.76
C ALA A 190 8.95 7.67 -15.30
N ASP A 191 7.99 7.63 -14.39
CA ASP A 191 8.19 8.00 -12.99
C ASP A 191 7.90 6.82 -12.05
N ARG A 192 8.96 6.19 -11.55
CA ARG A 192 8.87 5.00 -10.68
C ARG A 192 8.15 5.25 -9.35
N LYS A 193 7.98 6.49 -8.92
CA LYS A 193 7.27 6.87 -7.68
C LYS A 193 5.76 6.94 -7.89
N LYS A 194 5.30 6.98 -9.15
CA LYS A 194 3.89 7.12 -9.53
C LYS A 194 3.27 5.81 -10.02
N MET A 195 1.97 5.75 -9.85
CA MET A 195 1.08 4.82 -10.55
C MET A 195 0.36 5.59 -11.67
N ALA A 196 -0.20 4.89 -12.63
CA ALA A 196 -0.96 5.48 -13.72
C ALA A 196 -2.06 4.53 -14.20
N VAL A 197 -3.10 5.08 -14.79
CA VAL A 197 -4.00 4.29 -15.64
C VAL A 197 -3.22 3.87 -16.89
N THR A 198 -3.08 2.57 -17.09
CA THR A 198 -2.31 1.97 -18.19
C THR A 198 -2.69 0.52 -18.38
N GLU A 199 -2.71 0.05 -19.63
CA GLU A 199 -2.93 -1.37 -19.95
C GLU A 199 -1.66 -2.22 -19.73
N LYS A 200 -0.48 -1.59 -19.74
CA LYS A 200 0.80 -2.31 -19.68
C LYS A 200 1.21 -2.61 -18.24
N ASN A 201 1.41 -3.92 -17.93
CA ASN A 201 1.81 -4.37 -16.59
C ASN A 201 0.91 -3.82 -15.47
N SER A 202 -0.39 -3.81 -15.72
CA SER A 202 -1.42 -3.27 -14.85
C SER A 202 -2.27 -4.36 -14.21
N ARG A 203 -3.12 -3.94 -13.29
CA ARG A 203 -4.16 -4.77 -12.67
C ARG A 203 -5.49 -4.03 -12.73
N SER A 204 -6.58 -4.76 -12.92
CA SER A 204 -7.93 -4.19 -12.88
C SER A 204 -8.14 -3.35 -11.62
N ALA A 205 -8.80 -2.22 -11.77
CA ALA A 205 -9.09 -1.32 -10.67
C ALA A 205 -10.42 -0.62 -10.92
N VAL A 206 -11.34 -0.68 -9.94
CA VAL A 206 -12.67 -0.09 -10.01
C VAL A 206 -12.90 0.79 -8.79
N THR A 207 -13.29 2.05 -9.05
CA THR A 207 -13.65 3.06 -8.04
C THR A 207 -14.99 3.67 -8.38
N HIS A 208 -15.99 3.48 -7.53
CA HIS A 208 -17.25 4.22 -7.59
C HIS A 208 -17.11 5.52 -6.83
N TRP A 209 -17.72 6.58 -7.33
CA TRP A 209 -17.69 7.87 -6.67
C TRP A 209 -19.06 8.57 -6.75
N ARG A 210 -19.36 9.42 -5.76
CA ARG A 210 -20.50 10.32 -5.76
C ARG A 210 -20.16 11.66 -5.15
N VAL A 211 -20.74 12.71 -5.66
CA VAL A 211 -20.59 14.06 -5.10
C VAL A 211 -21.41 14.17 -3.82
N LEU A 212 -20.79 14.70 -2.78
CA LEU A 212 -21.45 15.03 -1.52
C LEU A 212 -21.80 16.52 -1.44
N GLU A 213 -20.87 17.40 -1.87
CA GLU A 213 -21.04 18.86 -1.81
C GLU A 213 -20.14 19.53 -2.86
N ARG A 214 -20.62 20.61 -3.47
CA ARG A 214 -19.85 21.43 -4.44
C ARG A 214 -19.55 22.79 -3.86
N PHE A 215 -18.31 23.25 -4.07
CA PHE A 215 -17.84 24.57 -3.67
C PHE A 215 -17.32 25.34 -4.86
N SER A 216 -16.95 26.62 -4.66
CA SER A 216 -16.26 27.39 -5.70
C SER A 216 -14.88 26.80 -6.00
N GLY A 217 -14.75 26.11 -7.14
CA GLY A 217 -13.49 25.49 -7.59
C GLY A 217 -13.09 24.16 -6.92
N TYR A 218 -13.93 23.58 -6.06
CA TYR A 218 -13.68 22.32 -5.37
C TYR A 218 -14.95 21.48 -5.23
N THR A 219 -14.78 20.17 -5.01
CA THR A 219 -15.91 19.26 -4.79
C THR A 219 -15.55 18.25 -3.69
N LEU A 220 -16.47 18.04 -2.76
CA LEU A 220 -16.40 16.94 -1.78
C LEU A 220 -16.98 15.69 -2.43
N VAL A 221 -16.19 14.62 -2.46
CA VAL A 221 -16.52 13.37 -3.15
C VAL A 221 -16.37 12.19 -2.20
N GLU A 222 -17.36 11.31 -2.19
CA GLU A 222 -17.25 9.98 -1.61
C GLU A 222 -16.75 9.00 -2.67
N CYS A 223 -15.82 8.12 -2.28
CA CYS A 223 -15.29 7.08 -3.13
C CYS A 223 -15.46 5.72 -2.46
N LYS A 224 -16.05 4.75 -3.16
CA LYS A 224 -16.19 3.36 -2.73
C LYS A 224 -15.33 2.46 -3.62
N LEU A 225 -14.48 1.64 -2.98
CA LEU A 225 -13.55 0.78 -3.68
C LEU A 225 -14.09 -0.65 -3.84
N GLU A 226 -14.03 -1.22 -5.04
CA GLU A 226 -14.06 -2.66 -5.23
C GLU A 226 -12.65 -3.25 -5.05
N THR A 227 -11.66 -2.71 -5.72
CA THR A 227 -10.25 -3.11 -5.67
C THR A 227 -9.45 -2.18 -4.74
N GLY A 228 -8.22 -2.57 -4.38
CA GLY A 228 -7.34 -1.76 -3.52
C GLY A 228 -5.91 -1.67 -4.10
N ARG A 229 -5.73 -1.00 -5.24
CA ARG A 229 -4.41 -0.79 -5.84
C ARG A 229 -3.69 0.39 -5.18
N THR A 230 -2.38 0.39 -5.24
CA THR A 230 -1.56 1.49 -4.73
C THR A 230 -2.01 2.82 -5.35
N HIS A 231 -2.30 3.81 -4.50
CA HIS A 231 -2.78 5.14 -4.88
C HIS A 231 -4.07 5.16 -5.71
N GLN A 232 -4.91 4.12 -5.65
CA GLN A 232 -6.01 3.91 -6.60
C GLN A 232 -6.95 5.12 -6.72
N ILE A 233 -7.52 5.63 -5.62
CA ILE A 233 -8.43 6.79 -5.65
C ILE A 233 -7.69 8.00 -6.23
N ARG A 234 -6.48 8.26 -5.78
CA ARG A 234 -5.65 9.39 -6.22
C ARG A 234 -5.42 9.37 -7.74
N VAL A 235 -5.07 8.20 -8.29
CA VAL A 235 -4.86 7.99 -9.73
C VAL A 235 -6.18 8.13 -10.51
N HIS A 236 -7.24 7.45 -10.07
CA HIS A 236 -8.52 7.44 -10.78
C HIS A 236 -9.18 8.82 -10.83
N ILE A 237 -9.18 9.54 -9.71
CA ILE A 237 -9.79 10.87 -9.66
C ILE A 237 -8.94 11.89 -10.44
N ALA A 238 -7.61 11.79 -10.38
CA ALA A 238 -6.72 12.60 -11.24
C ALA A 238 -6.91 12.29 -12.73
N TYR A 239 -7.09 11.01 -13.10
CA TYR A 239 -7.41 10.58 -14.46
C TYR A 239 -8.71 11.20 -14.99
N ARG A 240 -9.69 11.46 -14.11
CA ARG A 240 -10.94 12.19 -14.42
C ARG A 240 -10.75 13.71 -14.54
N GLY A 241 -9.52 14.23 -14.35
CA GLY A 241 -9.25 15.66 -14.41
C GLY A 241 -9.50 16.42 -13.10
N HIS A 242 -9.79 15.72 -12.00
CA HIS A 242 -10.10 16.29 -10.70
C HIS A 242 -9.15 15.78 -9.61
N PRO A 243 -7.85 16.09 -9.63
CA PRO A 243 -6.91 15.58 -8.63
C PRO A 243 -7.35 15.96 -7.21
N ILE A 244 -6.98 15.13 -6.24
CA ILE A 244 -7.28 15.39 -4.83
C ILE A 244 -6.53 16.63 -4.36
N LEU A 245 -7.20 17.50 -3.63
CA LEU A 245 -6.62 18.70 -3.03
C LEU A 245 -5.40 18.35 -2.19
N GLY A 246 -4.29 19.07 -2.37
CA GLY A 246 -3.02 18.86 -1.69
C GLY A 246 -2.19 17.68 -2.21
N ASP A 247 -2.68 16.88 -3.17
CA ASP A 247 -1.90 15.79 -3.74
C ASP A 247 -0.80 16.30 -4.68
N MET A 248 0.41 16.49 -4.14
CA MET A 248 1.56 16.98 -4.91
C MET A 248 2.16 15.95 -5.88
N VAL A 249 1.68 14.71 -5.85
CA VAL A 249 2.12 13.66 -6.77
C VAL A 249 1.26 13.63 -8.03
N TYR A 250 -0.07 13.69 -7.89
CA TYR A 250 -1.03 13.58 -9.00
C TYR A 250 -1.75 14.88 -9.33
N GLY A 251 -1.66 15.89 -8.48
CA GLY A 251 -2.28 17.20 -8.61
C GLY A 251 -1.25 18.32 -8.77
N HIS A 252 -1.53 19.44 -8.13
CA HIS A 252 -0.68 20.62 -8.14
C HIS A 252 0.61 20.37 -7.36
N LYS A 253 1.76 20.83 -7.90
CA LYS A 253 3.07 20.62 -7.29
C LYS A 253 3.38 21.58 -6.13
N LYS A 254 2.43 22.42 -5.75
CA LYS A 254 2.56 23.37 -4.63
C LYS A 254 1.45 23.10 -3.63
N PRO A 255 1.70 23.36 -2.34
CA PRO A 255 0.66 23.33 -1.34
C PRO A 255 -0.53 24.20 -1.73
N GLU A 256 -1.73 23.73 -1.49
CA GLU A 256 -2.97 24.40 -1.84
C GLU A 256 -3.90 24.46 -0.62
N LEU A 257 -4.43 25.63 -0.31
CA LEU A 257 -5.23 25.89 0.90
C LEU A 257 -4.55 25.45 2.21
N GLY A 258 -3.21 25.42 2.24
CA GLY A 258 -2.42 24.98 3.39
C GLY A 258 -2.23 23.46 3.44
N GLN A 259 -2.65 22.70 2.40
CA GLN A 259 -2.45 21.25 2.31
C GLN A 259 -1.29 20.93 1.37
N ASP A 260 -0.36 20.10 1.82
CA ASP A 260 0.82 19.60 1.11
C ASP A 260 0.77 18.10 0.79
N SER A 261 -0.33 17.46 1.14
CA SER A 261 -0.61 16.05 0.89
C SER A 261 -2.12 15.83 0.76
N GLN A 262 -2.50 14.73 0.12
CA GLN A 262 -3.88 14.44 -0.29
C GLN A 262 -4.91 14.57 0.85
N CYS A 263 -5.95 15.36 0.65
CA CYS A 263 -7.13 15.41 1.50
C CYS A 263 -8.02 14.20 1.21
N LEU A 264 -7.62 13.05 1.75
CA LEU A 264 -8.27 11.74 1.57
C LEU A 264 -8.39 11.04 2.92
N HIS A 265 -9.58 10.58 3.24
CA HIS A 265 -9.90 9.95 4.52
C HIS A 265 -10.72 8.68 4.33
N ALA A 266 -10.29 7.56 4.93
CA ALA A 266 -11.02 6.29 4.95
C ALA A 266 -12.12 6.37 6.02
N LYS A 267 -13.33 6.73 5.62
CA LYS A 267 -14.45 7.11 6.48
C LYS A 267 -15.20 5.93 7.08
N GLU A 268 -15.36 4.84 6.30
CA GLU A 268 -16.17 3.71 6.71
C GLU A 268 -15.59 2.39 6.19
N LEU A 269 -15.66 1.36 7.06
CA LEU A 269 -15.39 -0.03 6.74
C LEU A 269 -16.62 -0.87 7.04
N ARG A 270 -16.99 -1.77 6.10
CA ARG A 270 -18.01 -2.80 6.32
C ARG A 270 -17.41 -4.15 6.01
N PHE A 271 -17.55 -5.08 6.92
CA PHE A 271 -17.06 -6.45 6.77
C PHE A 271 -17.96 -7.44 7.46
N VAL A 272 -17.84 -8.71 7.11
CA VAL A 272 -18.44 -9.81 7.84
C VAL A 272 -17.45 -10.28 8.89
N HIS A 273 -17.87 -10.29 10.15
CA HIS A 273 -16.99 -10.69 11.25
C HIS A 273 -16.52 -12.14 11.07
N PRO A 274 -15.20 -12.41 11.08
CA PRO A 274 -14.66 -13.72 10.78
C PRO A 274 -15.26 -14.89 11.55
N ARG A 275 -15.49 -14.72 12.84
CA ARG A 275 -15.96 -15.78 13.72
C ARG A 275 -17.49 -15.87 13.79
N THR A 276 -18.17 -14.73 13.88
CA THR A 276 -19.61 -14.72 14.12
C THR A 276 -20.44 -14.73 12.85
N GLY A 277 -19.83 -14.44 11.69
CA GLY A 277 -20.54 -14.30 10.42
C GLY A 277 -21.50 -13.10 10.34
N LYS A 278 -21.52 -12.23 11.36
CA LYS A 278 -22.40 -11.06 11.40
C LYS A 278 -21.77 -9.88 10.65
N PRO A 279 -22.58 -9.05 9.95
CA PRO A 279 -22.08 -7.82 9.34
C PRO A 279 -21.69 -6.80 10.43
N VAL A 280 -20.54 -6.17 10.26
CA VAL A 280 -20.01 -5.12 11.12
C VAL A 280 -19.75 -3.88 10.25
N THR A 281 -20.21 -2.73 10.72
CA THR A 281 -19.93 -1.42 10.12
C THR A 281 -19.21 -0.55 11.15
N VAL A 282 -18.04 -0.05 10.78
CA VAL A 282 -17.25 0.87 11.61
C VAL A 282 -17.09 2.16 10.82
N SER A 283 -17.35 3.29 11.46
CA SER A 283 -17.12 4.63 10.90
C SER A 283 -16.33 5.49 11.87
N CYS A 284 -15.62 6.48 11.36
CA CYS A 284 -14.93 7.49 12.17
C CYS A 284 -15.27 8.89 11.67
N GLU A 285 -15.09 9.89 12.53
CA GLU A 285 -15.30 11.29 12.15
C GLU A 285 -14.18 11.77 11.22
N LEU A 286 -14.46 12.83 10.44
CA LEU A 286 -13.42 13.51 9.66
C LEU A 286 -12.44 14.19 10.62
N PRO A 287 -11.13 14.13 10.35
CA PRO A 287 -10.14 14.79 11.21
C PRO A 287 -10.27 16.31 11.16
N ASP A 288 -9.81 16.99 12.22
CA ASP A 288 -9.95 18.44 12.40
C ASP A 288 -9.48 19.26 11.20
N TYR A 289 -8.32 18.87 10.61
CA TYR A 289 -7.80 19.57 9.43
C TYR A 289 -8.76 19.50 8.23
N PHE A 290 -9.48 18.40 8.11
CA PHE A 290 -10.43 18.19 7.02
C PHE A 290 -11.70 19.00 7.26
N ASN A 291 -12.23 19.00 8.50
CA ASN A 291 -13.39 19.80 8.89
C ASN A 291 -13.11 21.30 8.73
N ALA A 292 -11.97 21.79 9.23
CA ALA A 292 -11.56 23.19 9.08
C ALA A 292 -11.45 23.61 7.59
N LEU A 293 -11.02 22.68 6.73
CA LEU A 293 -10.95 22.93 5.31
C LEU A 293 -12.34 23.01 4.66
N LEU A 294 -13.28 22.14 5.06
CA LEU A 294 -14.67 22.22 4.60
C LEU A 294 -15.35 23.52 5.00
N GLU A 295 -15.17 23.96 6.25
CA GLU A 295 -15.68 25.26 6.73
C GLU A 295 -15.14 26.42 5.90
N LYS A 296 -13.81 26.42 5.64
CA LYS A 296 -13.16 27.41 4.79
C LYS A 296 -13.70 27.42 3.35
N LEU A 297 -14.03 26.27 2.80
CA LEU A 297 -14.60 26.16 1.46
C LEU A 297 -16.05 26.62 1.42
N ARG A 298 -16.86 26.28 2.43
CA ARG A 298 -18.24 26.76 2.57
C ARG A 298 -18.32 28.27 2.73
N ALA A 299 -17.37 28.88 3.44
CA ALA A 299 -17.32 30.33 3.58
C ALA A 299 -16.90 31.11 2.31
N ARG A 300 -16.46 30.40 1.25
CA ARG A 300 -16.07 30.95 -0.05
C ARG A 300 -17.08 30.67 -1.17
N ALA A 301 -18.11 29.89 -0.86
CA ALA A 301 -19.13 29.45 -1.82
C ALA A 301 -20.15 30.58 -2.11
#